data_747b32b4b904285679a53c8eef1e1bf0
#
_entry.id   747b32b4b904285679a53c8eef1e1bf0
#
_cell.length_a   1.000
_cell.length_b   1.000
_cell.length_c   1.000
_cell.angle_alpha   90.00
_cell.angle_beta   90.00
_cell.angle_gamma   90.00
#
_symmetry.space_group_name_H-M   'P 1'
#
loop_
_entity.id
_entity.type
_entity.pdbx_description
1 polymer ?
#
loop_
_entity_poly.entity_id
_entity_poly.type
_entity_poly.pdbx_seq_one_letter_code
_entity_poly.pdbx_strand_id
1 'polypeptide(L)'
;MKNILFITSSISFGGAAKMLCFVAESLAIRGFNITIANLRTTQNVTDFERSLKNGVTVVSVPKSFGNIHVISYIIRLGKKINADIVIGFTAFPNIYAVIVGKILHIPSIISERGDPYRTFDNSLKSRFMKYIINQATGGVFQTEGALKFYCKHLQNKGIVIPNPIFHVGEIPHVKYEEREKSIVSVGRLDNFQKRIDVMLNAFKIFSKRHPDYTLKLYGRGMNENEIKQWCIDLGIADKVKFMGLSLHPMQDIAKDGMFLITSDFEGISNSLLEAMAVGLPCVSTDHTPGGARLLIQDYENGLLVPIGDSEGLAEAMCKFADNPLLAKKCGNNAMNVINRFAPLRIIDMWENYISSLLQ
;
A
#
# COMPACT_ATOMS: atom_id res chain seq x y z
N MET A 1 0.00 31.23 3.69
CA MET A 1 0.05 29.77 3.84
C MET A 1 -1.20 29.20 3.18
N LYS A 2 -1.10 28.08 2.45
CA LYS A 2 -2.25 27.43 1.80
C LYS A 2 -2.88 26.38 2.74
N ASN A 3 -4.19 26.33 2.75
CA ASN A 3 -4.99 25.46 3.61
C ASN A 3 -5.43 24.22 2.83
N ILE A 4 -5.01 23.03 3.26
CA ILE A 4 -5.33 21.75 2.62
C ILE A 4 -6.32 20.98 3.51
N LEU A 5 -7.46 20.58 2.92
CA LEU A 5 -8.44 19.72 3.55
C LEU A 5 -8.31 18.29 3.03
N PHE A 6 -7.80 17.38 3.85
CA PHE A 6 -7.84 15.94 3.56
C PHE A 6 -9.15 15.32 4.06
N ILE A 7 -9.67 14.36 3.29
CA ILE A 7 -10.83 13.54 3.69
C ILE A 7 -10.41 12.09 3.64
N THR A 8 -10.57 11.37 4.74
CA THR A 8 -10.23 9.94 4.83
C THR A 8 -11.29 9.12 5.54
N SER A 9 -11.39 7.84 5.20
CA SER A 9 -12.29 6.92 5.89
C SER A 9 -11.86 6.63 7.33
N SER A 10 -10.55 6.57 7.59
CA SER A 10 -9.99 6.29 8.93
C SER A 10 -8.49 6.57 8.94
N ILE A 11 -7.98 7.01 10.09
CA ILE A 11 -6.56 7.14 10.40
C ILE A 11 -6.11 5.97 11.31
N SER A 12 -6.74 4.82 11.20
CA SER A 12 -6.37 3.63 11.95
C SER A 12 -5.24 2.86 11.26
N PHE A 13 -5.26 1.56 11.31
CA PHE A 13 -4.22 0.71 10.72
C PHE A 13 -4.27 0.65 9.19
N GLY A 14 -3.11 0.44 8.56
CA GLY A 14 -2.97 0.11 7.15
C GLY A 14 -2.13 1.08 6.34
N GLY A 15 -1.74 0.64 5.14
CA GLY A 15 -0.82 1.38 4.27
C GLY A 15 -1.35 2.74 3.82
N ALA A 16 -2.65 2.86 3.57
CA ALA A 16 -3.27 4.12 3.16
C ALA A 16 -3.26 5.16 4.31
N ALA A 17 -3.54 4.74 5.55
CA ALA A 17 -3.48 5.62 6.72
C ALA A 17 -2.03 6.09 6.97
N LYS A 18 -1.06 5.17 6.92
CA LYS A 18 0.37 5.49 7.06
C LYS A 18 0.83 6.51 6.00
N MET A 19 0.38 6.33 4.75
CA MET A 19 0.69 7.27 3.66
C MET A 19 0.05 8.64 3.88
N LEU A 20 -1.23 8.70 4.30
CA LEU A 20 -1.90 9.96 4.59
C LEU A 20 -1.17 10.75 5.69
N CYS A 21 -0.82 10.08 6.80
CA CYS A 21 -0.09 10.72 7.90
C CYS A 21 1.25 11.27 7.42
N PHE A 22 2.00 10.48 6.66
CA PHE A 22 3.28 10.92 6.08
C PHE A 22 3.12 12.17 5.18
N VAL A 23 2.14 12.17 4.28
CA VAL A 23 1.90 13.33 3.39
C VAL A 23 1.46 14.55 4.19
N ALA A 24 0.53 14.38 5.13
CA ALA A 24 0.00 15.44 5.96
C ALA A 24 1.09 16.12 6.81
N GLU A 25 1.90 15.34 7.53
CA GLU A 25 2.99 15.86 8.35
C GLU A 25 4.08 16.53 7.51
N SER A 26 4.48 15.88 6.41
CA SER A 26 5.53 16.41 5.56
C SER A 26 5.12 17.74 4.90
N LEU A 27 3.86 17.86 4.47
CA LEU A 27 3.34 19.13 3.93
C LEU A 27 3.20 20.20 5.02
N ALA A 28 2.82 19.83 6.25
CA ALA A 28 2.78 20.76 7.37
C ALA A 28 4.16 21.33 7.69
N ILE A 29 5.22 20.50 7.70
CA ILE A 29 6.62 20.92 7.86
C ILE A 29 7.04 21.91 6.75
N ARG A 30 6.47 21.77 5.54
CA ARG A 30 6.73 22.64 4.38
C ARG A 30 5.86 23.92 4.35
N GLY A 31 5.12 24.17 5.42
CA GLY A 31 4.38 25.43 5.59
C GLY A 31 2.94 25.42 5.07
N PHE A 32 2.34 24.25 4.81
CA PHE A 32 0.90 24.14 4.55
C PHE A 32 0.13 24.00 5.86
N ASN A 33 -1.05 24.58 5.94
CA ASN A 33 -2.00 24.34 7.03
C ASN A 33 -2.83 23.07 6.71
N ILE A 34 -2.69 22.03 7.49
CA ILE A 34 -3.30 20.74 7.21
C ILE A 34 -4.47 20.46 8.15
N THR A 35 -5.64 20.17 7.57
CA THR A 35 -6.80 19.66 8.30
C THR A 35 -7.24 18.32 7.70
N ILE A 36 -7.43 17.31 8.55
CA ILE A 36 -7.89 15.97 8.14
C ILE A 36 -9.30 15.76 8.69
N ALA A 37 -10.28 15.62 7.80
CA ALA A 37 -11.63 15.17 8.12
C ALA A 37 -11.65 13.63 8.17
N ASN A 38 -11.67 13.06 9.37
CA ASN A 38 -11.70 11.62 9.62
C ASN A 38 -13.14 11.13 9.71
N LEU A 39 -13.59 10.30 8.76
CA LEU A 39 -14.98 9.83 8.64
C LEU A 39 -15.33 8.68 9.60
N ARG A 40 -14.36 8.00 10.15
CA ARG A 40 -14.55 6.94 11.16
C ARG A 40 -14.00 7.41 12.50
N THR A 41 -14.90 7.73 13.40
CA THR A 41 -14.53 7.85 14.81
C THR A 41 -14.37 6.46 15.41
N THR A 42 -13.15 6.02 15.64
CA THR A 42 -12.88 5.02 16.66
C THR A 42 -13.01 5.74 18.01
N GLN A 43 -13.65 5.13 19.02
CA GLN A 43 -13.76 5.73 20.36
C GLN A 43 -12.40 5.99 21.02
N ASN A 44 -11.33 5.36 20.50
CA ASN A 44 -9.97 5.55 20.95
C ASN A 44 -9.15 6.25 19.86
N VAL A 45 -8.43 7.31 20.24
CA VAL A 45 -7.40 7.95 19.41
C VAL A 45 -6.37 6.88 19.04
N THR A 46 -6.17 6.67 17.75
CA THR A 46 -5.24 5.65 17.27
C THR A 46 -3.80 6.07 17.49
N ASP A 47 -2.86 5.11 17.49
CA ASP A 47 -1.43 5.42 17.58
C ASP A 47 -0.96 6.31 16.42
N PHE A 48 -1.56 6.19 15.24
CA PHE A 48 -1.31 7.08 14.11
C PHE A 48 -1.82 8.51 14.35
N GLU A 49 -2.99 8.69 14.99
CA GLU A 49 -3.46 10.03 15.38
C GLU A 49 -2.55 10.66 16.44
N ARG A 50 -2.04 9.84 17.38
CA ARG A 50 -1.07 10.29 18.40
C ARG A 50 0.30 10.59 17.81
N SER A 51 0.68 9.93 16.73
CA SER A 51 1.96 10.14 16.05
C SER A 51 1.97 11.42 15.22
N LEU A 52 0.79 11.95 14.83
CA LEU A 52 0.69 13.20 14.08
C LEU A 52 1.21 14.36 14.92
N LYS A 53 2.32 14.91 14.50
CA LYS A 53 3.02 16.02 15.17
C LYS A 53 2.56 17.37 14.63
N ASN A 54 3.09 18.43 15.18
CA ASN A 54 2.76 19.84 14.99
C ASN A 54 2.33 20.23 13.57
N GLY A 55 1.24 20.98 13.47
CA GLY A 55 0.75 21.56 12.21
C GLY A 55 -0.36 20.75 11.50
N VAL A 56 -0.75 19.59 12.02
CA VAL A 56 -1.87 18.80 11.48
C VAL A 56 -3.04 18.80 12.46
N THR A 57 -4.21 19.27 12.00
CA THR A 57 -5.46 19.25 12.77
C THR A 57 -6.32 18.08 12.30
N VAL A 58 -6.70 17.17 13.20
CA VAL A 58 -7.63 16.08 12.91
C VAL A 58 -9.01 16.42 13.45
N VAL A 59 -10.02 16.32 12.58
CA VAL A 59 -11.43 16.57 12.92
C VAL A 59 -12.23 15.31 12.65
N SER A 60 -12.81 14.73 13.72
CA SER A 60 -13.71 13.60 13.59
C SER A 60 -15.07 14.06 13.05
N VAL A 61 -15.52 13.42 11.97
CA VAL A 61 -16.82 13.72 11.36
C VAL A 61 -17.88 12.83 12.00
N PRO A 62 -18.96 13.41 12.62
CA PRO A 62 -20.00 12.63 13.26
C PRO A 62 -20.71 11.69 12.29
N LYS A 63 -20.79 10.40 12.65
CA LYS A 63 -21.39 9.34 11.82
C LYS A 63 -22.91 9.24 11.89
N SER A 64 -23.54 9.84 12.87
CA SER A 64 -24.96 9.69 13.18
C SER A 64 -25.93 10.19 12.09
N PHE A 65 -25.40 10.78 11.06
CA PHE A 65 -26.17 11.44 10.00
C PHE A 65 -25.77 10.89 8.65
N GLY A 66 -26.65 10.37 7.83
CA GLY A 66 -26.38 9.84 6.49
C GLY A 66 -25.45 10.70 5.61
N ASN A 67 -25.07 10.23 4.45
CA ASN A 67 -24.04 10.83 3.56
C ASN A 67 -24.23 12.34 3.31
N ILE A 68 -25.47 12.85 3.23
CA ILE A 68 -25.78 14.27 3.01
C ILE A 68 -25.28 15.13 4.17
N HIS A 69 -25.48 14.69 5.40
CA HIS A 69 -25.02 15.42 6.58
C HIS A 69 -23.49 15.40 6.70
N VAL A 70 -22.85 14.28 6.34
CA VAL A 70 -21.38 14.17 6.27
C VAL A 70 -20.84 15.20 5.28
N ILE A 71 -21.39 15.26 4.07
CA ILE A 71 -21.00 16.26 3.04
C ILE A 71 -21.21 17.68 3.56
N SER A 72 -22.37 17.98 4.14
CA SER A 72 -22.69 19.30 4.70
C SER A 72 -21.74 19.71 5.81
N TYR A 73 -21.34 18.76 6.67
CA TYR A 73 -20.34 18.99 7.72
C TYR A 73 -18.97 19.33 7.12
N ILE A 74 -18.50 18.55 6.13
CA ILE A 74 -17.20 18.77 5.48
C ILE A 74 -17.19 20.10 4.73
N ILE A 75 -18.29 20.51 4.08
CA ILE A 75 -18.42 21.82 3.42
C ILE A 75 -18.26 22.95 4.46
N ARG A 76 -18.95 22.85 5.61
CA ARG A 76 -18.82 23.84 6.70
C ARG A 76 -17.40 23.89 7.24
N LEU A 77 -16.75 22.74 7.42
CA LEU A 77 -15.37 22.65 7.84
C LEU A 77 -14.43 23.33 6.82
N GLY A 78 -14.59 23.02 5.53
CA GLY A 78 -13.80 23.61 4.45
C GLY A 78 -13.95 25.14 4.40
N LYS A 79 -15.17 25.67 4.57
CA LYS A 79 -15.41 27.13 4.70
C LYS A 79 -14.74 27.72 5.94
N LYS A 80 -14.85 27.04 7.10
CA LYS A 80 -14.30 27.51 8.37
C LYS A 80 -12.78 27.67 8.32
N ILE A 81 -12.08 26.74 7.63
CA ILE A 81 -10.63 26.77 7.51
C ILE A 81 -10.15 27.56 6.29
N ASN A 82 -11.05 28.10 5.47
CA ASN A 82 -10.75 28.73 4.17
C ASN A 82 -9.89 27.79 3.32
N ALA A 83 -10.35 26.55 3.08
CA ALA A 83 -9.62 25.55 2.32
C ALA A 83 -9.31 26.04 0.90
N ASP A 84 -8.05 25.97 0.48
CA ASP A 84 -7.63 26.30 -0.89
C ASP A 84 -7.75 25.07 -1.81
N ILE A 85 -7.69 23.84 -1.26
CA ILE A 85 -7.77 22.58 -1.99
C ILE A 85 -8.32 21.48 -1.10
N VAL A 86 -9.04 20.53 -1.70
CA VAL A 86 -9.55 19.34 -1.00
C VAL A 86 -9.00 18.07 -1.62
N ILE A 87 -8.54 17.14 -0.79
CA ILE A 87 -7.92 15.87 -1.21
C ILE A 87 -8.63 14.70 -0.57
N GLY A 88 -9.24 13.84 -1.39
CA GLY A 88 -9.79 12.57 -0.94
C GLY A 88 -8.71 11.49 -0.86
N PHE A 89 -8.77 10.65 0.15
CA PHE A 89 -7.82 9.56 0.33
C PHE A 89 -8.57 8.22 0.42
N THR A 90 -8.46 7.38 -0.62
CA THR A 90 -9.21 6.15 -0.91
C THR A 90 -10.60 6.39 -1.54
N ALA A 91 -11.26 5.32 -2.02
CA ALA A 91 -12.42 5.38 -2.93
C ALA A 91 -13.59 6.29 -2.46
N PHE A 92 -14.15 6.06 -1.26
CA PHE A 92 -15.30 6.84 -0.80
C PHE A 92 -14.96 8.29 -0.44
N PRO A 93 -13.86 8.58 0.30
CA PRO A 93 -13.40 9.94 0.52
C PRO A 93 -13.14 10.73 -0.78
N ASN A 94 -12.72 10.07 -1.85
CA ASN A 94 -12.54 10.68 -3.16
C ASN A 94 -13.85 11.32 -3.68
N ILE A 95 -14.98 10.63 -3.50
CA ILE A 95 -16.30 11.14 -3.90
C ILE A 95 -16.64 12.42 -3.13
N TYR A 96 -16.44 12.41 -1.81
CA TYR A 96 -16.68 13.57 -0.97
C TYR A 96 -15.79 14.75 -1.35
N ALA A 97 -14.51 14.49 -1.64
CA ALA A 97 -13.58 15.54 -2.07
C ALA A 97 -14.04 16.22 -3.36
N VAL A 98 -14.50 15.46 -4.36
CA VAL A 98 -15.01 16.02 -5.60
C VAL A 98 -16.27 16.86 -5.37
N ILE A 99 -17.23 16.36 -4.59
CA ILE A 99 -18.48 17.10 -4.30
C ILE A 99 -18.17 18.39 -3.53
N VAL A 100 -17.34 18.30 -2.49
CA VAL A 100 -16.94 19.46 -1.67
C VAL A 100 -16.16 20.48 -2.50
N GLY A 101 -15.21 20.04 -3.32
CA GLY A 101 -14.45 20.91 -4.22
C GLY A 101 -15.33 21.68 -5.18
N LYS A 102 -16.33 21.03 -5.79
CA LYS A 102 -17.30 21.69 -6.68
C LYS A 102 -18.15 22.73 -5.93
N ILE A 103 -18.65 22.41 -4.74
CA ILE A 103 -19.51 23.32 -3.97
C ILE A 103 -18.73 24.53 -3.42
N LEU A 104 -17.47 24.31 -3.03
CA LEU A 104 -16.60 25.38 -2.54
C LEU A 104 -15.87 26.14 -3.64
N HIS A 105 -15.98 25.70 -4.90
CA HIS A 105 -15.24 26.24 -6.05
C HIS A 105 -13.72 26.21 -5.87
N ILE A 106 -13.19 25.11 -5.26
CA ILE A 106 -11.77 24.89 -5.05
C ILE A 106 -11.31 23.61 -5.77
N PRO A 107 -10.03 23.49 -6.14
CA PRO A 107 -9.49 22.26 -6.73
C PRO A 107 -9.75 21.04 -5.84
N SER A 108 -10.07 19.91 -6.48
CA SER A 108 -10.22 18.62 -5.83
C SER A 108 -9.23 17.60 -6.40
N ILE A 109 -8.50 16.92 -5.51
CA ILE A 109 -7.62 15.81 -5.87
C ILE A 109 -8.22 14.51 -5.33
N ILE A 110 -8.25 13.49 -6.16
CA ILE A 110 -8.48 12.11 -5.71
C ILE A 110 -7.14 11.41 -5.46
N SER A 111 -7.06 10.57 -4.42
CA SER A 111 -5.90 9.73 -4.18
C SER A 111 -6.34 8.26 -4.15
N GLU A 112 -6.02 7.53 -5.23
CA GLU A 112 -6.30 6.09 -5.33
C GLU A 112 -5.12 5.31 -4.75
N ARG A 113 -5.40 4.50 -3.71
CA ARG A 113 -4.38 3.77 -2.95
C ARG A 113 -4.55 2.26 -3.01
N GLY A 114 -5.38 1.78 -3.90
CA GLY A 114 -5.68 0.36 -4.09
C GLY A 114 -5.81 -0.01 -5.56
N ASP A 115 -6.59 -1.07 -5.80
CA ASP A 115 -6.95 -1.49 -7.15
C ASP A 115 -8.38 -1.02 -7.49
N PRO A 116 -8.53 0.00 -8.37
CA PRO A 116 -9.85 0.49 -8.75
C PRO A 116 -10.67 -0.52 -9.55
N TYR A 117 -10.03 -1.49 -10.24
CA TYR A 117 -10.75 -2.56 -10.95
C TYR A 117 -11.45 -3.52 -10.00
N ARG A 118 -10.99 -3.62 -8.76
CA ARG A 118 -11.63 -4.41 -7.70
C ARG A 118 -12.59 -3.59 -6.84
N THR A 119 -12.37 -2.27 -6.77
CA THR A 119 -13.21 -1.35 -5.99
C THR A 119 -14.51 -1.04 -6.69
N PHE A 120 -14.49 -0.89 -8.01
CA PHE A 120 -15.65 -0.50 -8.82
C PHE A 120 -16.08 -1.66 -9.74
N ASP A 121 -17.20 -2.26 -9.40
CA ASP A 121 -17.89 -3.25 -10.24
C ASP A 121 -18.72 -2.59 -11.38
N ASN A 122 -19.44 -3.41 -12.15
CA ASN A 122 -20.31 -2.93 -13.24
C ASN A 122 -21.69 -2.42 -12.78
N SER A 123 -21.94 -2.32 -11.46
CA SER A 123 -23.22 -1.85 -10.93
C SER A 123 -23.50 -0.39 -11.29
N LEU A 124 -24.77 -0.01 -11.35
CA LEU A 124 -25.17 1.39 -11.57
C LEU A 124 -24.60 2.31 -10.50
N LYS A 125 -24.51 1.83 -9.26
CA LYS A 125 -23.90 2.56 -8.16
C LYS A 125 -22.42 2.85 -8.43
N SER A 126 -21.63 1.86 -8.80
CA SER A 126 -20.20 2.02 -9.12
C SER A 126 -19.99 2.93 -10.33
N ARG A 127 -20.84 2.81 -11.37
CA ARG A 127 -20.80 3.70 -12.53
C ARG A 127 -21.06 5.16 -12.15
N PHE A 128 -22.05 5.41 -11.28
CA PHE A 128 -22.36 6.76 -10.77
C PHE A 128 -21.22 7.31 -9.90
N MET A 129 -20.67 6.49 -9.00
CA MET A 129 -19.51 6.86 -8.18
C MET A 129 -18.29 7.22 -9.05
N LYS A 130 -17.99 6.39 -10.05
CA LYS A 130 -16.93 6.65 -11.02
C LYS A 130 -17.18 7.93 -11.83
N TYR A 131 -18.43 8.20 -12.21
CA TYR A 131 -18.80 9.46 -12.89
C TYR A 131 -18.46 10.69 -12.02
N ILE A 132 -18.79 10.66 -10.72
CA ILE A 132 -18.45 11.75 -9.79
C ILE A 132 -16.93 11.90 -9.69
N ILE A 133 -16.21 10.82 -9.44
CA ILE A 133 -14.76 10.83 -9.26
C ILE A 133 -14.06 11.38 -10.51
N ASN A 134 -14.54 11.05 -11.69
CA ASN A 134 -14.01 11.54 -12.96
C ASN A 134 -14.17 13.07 -13.18
N GLN A 135 -14.89 13.75 -12.28
CA GLN A 135 -15.02 15.23 -12.28
C GLN A 135 -13.95 15.92 -11.41
N ALA A 136 -13.02 15.18 -10.79
CA ALA A 136 -11.94 15.76 -10.00
C ALA A 136 -11.05 16.67 -10.85
N THR A 137 -10.47 17.69 -10.23
CA THR A 137 -9.50 18.57 -10.89
C THR A 137 -8.21 17.83 -11.23
N GLY A 138 -7.82 16.87 -10.38
CA GLY A 138 -6.65 16.03 -10.59
C GLY A 138 -6.71 14.74 -9.80
N GLY A 139 -5.67 13.90 -9.95
CA GLY A 139 -5.60 12.63 -9.26
C GLY A 139 -4.18 12.16 -8.98
N VAL A 140 -3.98 11.53 -7.84
CA VAL A 140 -2.73 10.86 -7.46
C VAL A 140 -2.99 9.36 -7.40
N PHE A 141 -2.21 8.62 -8.17
CA PHE A 141 -2.34 7.16 -8.34
C PHE A 141 -1.06 6.47 -7.90
N GLN A 142 -1.15 5.23 -7.44
CA GLN A 142 0.05 4.47 -7.07
C GLN A 142 0.75 3.85 -8.29
N THR A 143 -0.02 3.54 -9.33
CA THR A 143 0.49 2.85 -10.52
C THR A 143 -0.14 3.42 -11.79
N GLU A 144 0.55 3.23 -12.91
CA GLU A 144 0.00 3.54 -14.25
C GLU A 144 -1.28 2.74 -14.54
N GLY A 145 -1.37 1.49 -14.06
CA GLY A 145 -2.56 0.67 -14.22
C GLY A 145 -3.77 1.27 -13.51
N ALA A 146 -3.58 1.80 -12.29
CA ALA A 146 -4.66 2.49 -11.58
C ALA A 146 -5.07 3.79 -12.28
N LEU A 147 -4.11 4.58 -12.79
CA LEU A 147 -4.37 5.79 -13.57
C LEU A 147 -5.19 5.50 -14.83
N LYS A 148 -4.85 4.45 -15.57
CA LYS A 148 -5.54 4.04 -16.81
C LYS A 148 -7.00 3.63 -16.62
N PHE A 149 -7.41 3.28 -15.41
CA PHE A 149 -8.80 2.94 -15.09
C PHE A 149 -9.75 4.14 -15.26
N TYR A 150 -9.28 5.35 -15.03
CA TYR A 150 -10.09 6.58 -15.01
C TYR A 150 -10.22 7.21 -16.41
N CYS A 151 -11.05 8.25 -16.54
CA CYS A 151 -11.28 8.92 -17.81
C CYS A 151 -10.04 9.66 -18.33
N LYS A 152 -10.04 10.00 -19.63
CA LYS A 152 -8.93 10.71 -20.29
C LYS A 152 -8.56 12.03 -19.60
N HIS A 153 -9.56 12.77 -19.07
CA HIS A 153 -9.28 13.99 -18.32
C HIS A 153 -8.36 13.70 -17.12
N LEU A 154 -8.71 12.71 -16.27
CA LEU A 154 -7.88 12.33 -15.13
C LEU A 154 -6.55 11.67 -15.53
N GLN A 155 -6.51 10.95 -16.67
CA GLN A 155 -5.25 10.44 -17.20
C GLN A 155 -4.27 11.56 -17.56
N ASN A 156 -4.77 12.66 -18.13
CA ASN A 156 -3.96 13.81 -18.54
C ASN A 156 -3.59 14.75 -17.38
N LYS A 157 -4.42 14.82 -16.35
CA LYS A 157 -4.24 15.71 -15.18
C LYS A 157 -3.72 14.99 -13.94
N GLY A 158 -3.71 13.66 -13.95
CA GLY A 158 -3.24 12.84 -12.84
C GLY A 158 -1.73 12.57 -12.91
N ILE A 159 -1.22 12.15 -11.78
CA ILE A 159 0.19 11.78 -11.63
C ILE A 159 0.31 10.45 -10.87
N VAL A 160 1.34 9.68 -11.21
CA VAL A 160 1.69 8.49 -10.43
C VAL A 160 2.67 8.88 -9.34
N ILE A 161 2.24 8.78 -8.08
CA ILE A 161 3.08 8.98 -6.90
C ILE A 161 3.02 7.71 -6.05
N PRO A 162 4.09 6.91 -6.02
CA PRO A 162 4.17 5.68 -5.24
C PRO A 162 4.23 5.96 -3.72
N ASN A 163 4.23 4.88 -2.92
CA ASN A 163 4.52 4.99 -1.50
C ASN A 163 6.03 5.20 -1.29
N PRO A 164 6.44 5.96 -0.26
CA PRO A 164 7.83 5.99 0.19
C PRO A 164 8.18 4.72 0.96
N ILE A 165 9.46 4.47 1.13
CA ILE A 165 9.94 3.51 2.12
C ILE A 165 9.75 4.14 3.50
N PHE A 166 8.81 3.58 4.27
CA PHE A 166 8.55 4.03 5.64
C PHE A 166 9.48 3.32 6.62
N HIS A 167 10.58 3.93 6.97
CA HIS A 167 11.44 3.41 8.02
C HIS A 167 11.87 4.53 8.97
N VAL A 168 12.16 4.12 10.20
CA VAL A 168 12.76 4.98 11.21
C VAL A 168 14.08 4.32 11.61
N GLY A 169 15.18 5.04 11.45
CA GLY A 169 16.51 4.55 11.76
C GLY A 169 17.23 3.92 10.56
N GLU A 170 18.22 3.10 10.84
CA GLU A 170 19.05 2.43 9.84
C GLU A 170 18.37 1.22 9.24
N ILE A 171 18.44 1.07 7.90
CA ILE A 171 17.96 -0.11 7.20
C ILE A 171 18.96 -1.25 7.44
N PRO A 172 18.52 -2.40 7.98
CA PRO A 172 19.41 -3.51 8.25
C PRO A 172 20.08 -4.01 6.97
N HIS A 173 21.39 -4.19 7.01
CA HIS A 173 22.15 -4.78 5.91
C HIS A 173 22.72 -6.13 6.34
N VAL A 174 22.22 -7.20 5.73
CA VAL A 174 22.67 -8.59 5.97
C VAL A 174 23.27 -9.13 4.69
N LYS A 175 24.49 -9.66 4.75
CA LYS A 175 25.12 -10.27 3.59
C LYS A 175 24.33 -11.51 3.17
N TYR A 176 24.28 -11.79 1.87
CA TYR A 176 23.53 -12.93 1.34
C TYR A 176 23.94 -14.26 2.00
N GLU A 177 25.23 -14.44 2.25
CA GLU A 177 25.83 -15.65 2.83
C GLU A 177 25.44 -15.88 4.31
N GLU A 178 24.94 -14.86 4.99
CA GLU A 178 24.52 -14.90 6.39
C GLU A 178 23.01 -15.13 6.53
N ARG A 179 22.28 -15.24 5.40
CA ARG A 179 20.83 -15.39 5.39
C ARG A 179 20.41 -16.82 5.73
N GLU A 180 19.28 -16.92 6.40
CA GLU A 180 18.67 -18.20 6.78
C GLU A 180 18.00 -18.88 5.58
N LYS A 181 17.87 -20.20 5.63
CA LYS A 181 17.04 -20.98 4.70
C LYS A 181 15.56 -20.81 5.08
N SER A 182 15.03 -19.62 4.85
CA SER A 182 13.65 -19.26 5.14
C SER A 182 13.05 -18.42 4.04
N ILE A 183 11.77 -18.61 3.82
CA ILE A 183 10.92 -17.78 2.98
C ILE A 183 10.04 -16.98 3.92
N VAL A 184 9.95 -15.66 3.70
CA VAL A 184 9.13 -14.81 4.55
C VAL A 184 8.05 -14.09 3.75
N SER A 185 6.88 -13.95 4.34
CA SER A 185 5.79 -13.11 3.84
C SER A 185 5.27 -12.23 4.96
N VAL A 186 4.99 -10.96 4.64
CA VAL A 186 4.48 -9.97 5.59
C VAL A 186 3.18 -9.38 5.05
N GLY A 187 2.10 -9.52 5.81
CA GLY A 187 0.80 -8.99 5.40
C GLY A 187 -0.37 -9.51 6.24
N ARG A 188 -1.56 -9.04 5.92
CA ARG A 188 -2.77 -9.59 6.56
C ARG A 188 -2.93 -11.06 6.18
N LEU A 189 -3.29 -11.90 7.14
CA LEU A 189 -3.64 -13.29 6.90
C LEU A 189 -5.10 -13.36 6.42
N ASP A 190 -5.32 -12.90 5.19
CA ASP A 190 -6.61 -12.93 4.50
C ASP A 190 -6.43 -13.55 3.11
N ASN A 191 -7.32 -14.47 2.77
CA ASN A 191 -7.19 -15.23 1.52
C ASN A 191 -7.83 -14.54 0.33
N PHE A 192 -8.69 -13.57 0.53
CA PHE A 192 -9.37 -12.87 -0.56
C PHE A 192 -8.39 -12.04 -1.41
N GLN A 193 -7.46 -11.34 -0.76
CA GLN A 193 -6.49 -10.49 -1.42
C GLN A 193 -5.12 -11.14 -1.51
N LYS A 194 -4.65 -11.69 -0.38
CA LYS A 194 -3.26 -12.16 -0.23
C LYS A 194 -3.01 -13.55 -0.79
N ARG A 195 -4.08 -14.30 -1.08
CA ARG A 195 -4.02 -15.65 -1.67
C ARG A 195 -3.02 -16.55 -0.95
N ILE A 196 -3.21 -16.68 0.37
CA ILE A 196 -2.36 -17.55 1.19
C ILE A 196 -2.49 -19.02 0.77
N ASP A 197 -3.65 -19.42 0.24
CA ASP A 197 -3.86 -20.72 -0.39
C ASP A 197 -2.85 -21.02 -1.50
N VAL A 198 -2.62 -20.05 -2.39
CA VAL A 198 -1.63 -20.14 -3.49
C VAL A 198 -0.21 -20.20 -2.91
N MET A 199 0.08 -19.41 -1.88
CA MET A 199 1.38 -19.40 -1.19
C MET A 199 1.72 -20.75 -0.59
N LEU A 200 0.80 -21.35 0.16
CA LEU A 200 0.99 -22.64 0.82
C LEU A 200 1.17 -23.78 -0.19
N ASN A 201 0.39 -23.78 -1.28
CA ASN A 201 0.54 -24.74 -2.36
C ASN A 201 1.91 -24.61 -3.04
N ALA A 202 2.35 -23.38 -3.35
CA ALA A 202 3.69 -23.13 -3.89
C ALA A 202 4.79 -23.59 -2.93
N PHE A 203 4.67 -23.31 -1.64
CA PHE A 203 5.64 -23.73 -0.63
C PHE A 203 5.65 -25.26 -0.47
N LYS A 204 4.51 -25.93 -0.53
CA LYS A 204 4.43 -27.41 -0.54
C LYS A 204 5.24 -28.01 -1.69
N ILE A 205 5.09 -27.46 -2.90
CA ILE A 205 5.85 -27.93 -4.08
C ILE A 205 7.35 -27.68 -3.87
N PHE A 206 7.71 -26.45 -3.49
CA PHE A 206 9.09 -26.03 -3.23
C PHE A 206 9.77 -26.89 -2.15
N SER A 207 9.09 -27.13 -1.01
CA SER A 207 9.67 -27.83 0.15
C SER A 207 9.96 -29.32 -0.09
N LYS A 208 9.44 -29.92 -1.16
CA LYS A 208 9.84 -31.27 -1.59
C LYS A 208 11.26 -31.30 -2.16
N ARG A 209 11.69 -30.23 -2.83
CA ARG A 209 13.05 -30.10 -3.39
C ARG A 209 14.03 -29.50 -2.39
N HIS A 210 13.53 -28.62 -1.51
CA HIS A 210 14.31 -27.89 -0.49
C HIS A 210 13.70 -28.13 0.91
N PRO A 211 13.86 -29.34 1.49
CA PRO A 211 13.19 -29.73 2.73
C PRO A 211 13.69 -28.99 3.98
N ASP A 212 14.83 -28.34 3.88
CA ASP A 212 15.49 -27.57 4.94
C ASP A 212 15.00 -26.11 5.05
N TYR A 213 14.14 -25.66 4.12
CA TYR A 213 13.54 -24.33 4.20
C TYR A 213 12.28 -24.30 5.07
N THR A 214 12.06 -23.15 5.73
CA THR A 214 10.81 -22.84 6.45
C THR A 214 10.09 -21.64 5.82
N LEU A 215 8.77 -21.59 5.97
CA LEU A 215 7.94 -20.44 5.60
C LEU A 215 7.54 -19.67 6.86
N LYS A 216 7.88 -18.39 6.93
CA LYS A 216 7.52 -17.49 8.05
C LYS A 216 6.43 -16.51 7.59
N LEU A 217 5.31 -16.51 8.31
CA LEU A 217 4.15 -15.64 8.04
C LEU A 217 4.03 -14.58 9.12
N TYR A 218 4.36 -13.34 8.78
CA TYR A 218 4.14 -12.18 9.66
C TYR A 218 2.80 -11.53 9.34
N GLY A 219 1.97 -11.37 10.36
CA GLY A 219 0.68 -10.73 10.29
C GLY A 219 -0.39 -11.41 11.12
N ARG A 220 -1.59 -10.86 11.05
CA ARG A 220 -2.81 -11.43 11.62
C ARG A 220 -3.96 -11.25 10.63
N GLY A 221 -5.02 -12.04 10.76
CA GLY A 221 -6.19 -11.92 9.88
C GLY A 221 -7.30 -12.88 10.26
N MET A 222 -8.45 -12.69 9.64
CA MET A 222 -9.65 -13.49 9.92
C MET A 222 -9.49 -14.96 9.54
N ASN A 223 -8.62 -15.26 8.56
CA ASN A 223 -8.40 -16.62 8.08
C ASN A 223 -7.26 -17.36 8.80
N GLU A 224 -6.67 -16.84 9.88
CA GLU A 224 -5.50 -17.44 10.51
C GLU A 224 -5.72 -18.91 10.92
N ASN A 225 -6.87 -19.23 11.52
CA ASN A 225 -7.19 -20.61 11.92
C ASN A 225 -7.39 -21.54 10.71
N GLU A 226 -8.05 -21.04 9.67
CA GLU A 226 -8.23 -21.75 8.41
C GLU A 226 -6.89 -22.03 7.71
N ILE A 227 -6.00 -21.03 7.69
CA ILE A 227 -4.65 -21.16 7.14
C ILE A 227 -3.84 -22.21 7.91
N LYS A 228 -3.94 -22.26 9.24
CA LYS A 228 -3.31 -23.31 10.06
C LYS A 228 -3.84 -24.71 9.70
N GLN A 229 -5.14 -24.84 9.47
CA GLN A 229 -5.74 -26.09 9.03
C GLN A 229 -5.21 -26.50 7.65
N TRP A 230 -5.13 -25.58 6.69
CA TRP A 230 -4.54 -25.87 5.37
C TRP A 230 -3.08 -26.33 5.46
N CYS A 231 -2.29 -25.79 6.37
CA CYS A 231 -0.93 -26.29 6.58
C CYS A 231 -0.90 -27.78 7.01
N ILE A 232 -1.85 -28.20 7.86
CA ILE A 232 -2.00 -29.60 8.28
C ILE A 232 -2.44 -30.46 7.09
N ASP A 233 -3.48 -30.05 6.36
CA ASP A 233 -4.03 -30.77 5.23
C ASP A 233 -3.01 -30.95 4.09
N LEU A 234 -2.12 -29.96 3.93
CA LEU A 234 -1.03 -29.98 2.96
C LEU A 234 0.22 -30.75 3.43
N GLY A 235 0.29 -31.14 4.72
CA GLY A 235 1.42 -31.84 5.31
C GLY A 235 2.69 -30.99 5.43
N ILE A 236 2.54 -29.67 5.69
CA ILE A 236 3.65 -28.70 5.82
C ILE A 236 3.61 -27.94 7.15
N ALA A 237 2.77 -28.34 8.09
CA ALA A 237 2.55 -27.60 9.34
C ALA A 237 3.83 -27.44 10.19
N ASP A 238 4.73 -28.41 10.15
CA ASP A 238 6.05 -28.39 10.84
C ASP A 238 7.02 -27.34 10.25
N LYS A 239 6.80 -26.95 9.00
CA LYS A 239 7.66 -26.01 8.24
C LYS A 239 7.10 -24.60 8.16
N VAL A 240 5.85 -24.36 8.55
CA VAL A 240 5.21 -23.04 8.49
C VAL A 240 5.14 -22.41 9.88
N LYS A 241 5.74 -21.23 10.04
CA LYS A 241 5.80 -20.50 11.31
C LYS A 241 4.94 -19.25 11.25
N PHE A 242 3.99 -19.12 12.20
CA PHE A 242 3.16 -17.92 12.38
C PHE A 242 3.85 -16.99 13.37
N MET A 243 4.37 -15.87 12.87
CA MET A 243 5.22 -14.96 13.62
C MET A 243 4.43 -13.83 14.33
N GLY A 244 3.12 -13.71 14.03
CA GLY A 244 2.30 -12.62 14.55
C GLY A 244 2.58 -11.27 13.88
N LEU A 245 2.13 -10.17 14.50
CA LEU A 245 2.35 -8.82 13.98
C LEU A 245 3.78 -8.38 14.19
N SER A 246 4.40 -7.83 13.16
CA SER A 246 5.68 -7.13 13.25
C SER A 246 5.46 -5.62 13.38
N LEU A 247 6.15 -5.00 14.32
CA LEU A 247 6.24 -3.54 14.45
C LEU A 247 7.44 -2.99 13.68
N HIS A 248 8.43 -3.82 13.42
CA HIS A 248 9.67 -3.46 12.72
C HIS A 248 9.96 -4.46 11.59
N PRO A 249 9.12 -4.49 10.53
CA PRO A 249 9.21 -5.55 9.51
C PRO A 249 10.59 -5.69 8.88
N MET A 250 11.28 -4.60 8.58
CA MET A 250 12.61 -4.66 7.96
C MET A 250 13.64 -5.34 8.85
N GLN A 251 13.62 -5.07 10.16
CA GLN A 251 14.51 -5.71 11.14
C GLN A 251 14.21 -7.19 11.28
N ASP A 252 12.93 -7.53 11.36
CA ASP A 252 12.48 -8.90 11.62
C ASP A 252 12.76 -9.84 10.44
N ILE A 253 12.66 -9.34 9.20
CA ILE A 253 12.85 -10.14 7.99
C ILE A 253 14.28 -10.10 7.42
N ALA A 254 15.15 -9.21 7.92
CA ALA A 254 16.45 -8.95 7.32
C ALA A 254 17.33 -10.17 7.13
N LYS A 255 17.22 -11.17 8.03
CA LYS A 255 18.00 -12.42 7.97
C LYS A 255 17.36 -13.53 7.16
N ASP A 256 16.12 -13.36 6.69
CA ASP A 256 15.46 -14.40 5.88
C ASP A 256 16.13 -14.56 4.51
N GLY A 257 15.93 -15.73 3.88
CA GLY A 257 16.58 -16.08 2.61
C GLY A 257 15.91 -15.43 1.40
N MET A 258 14.57 -15.37 1.40
CA MET A 258 13.80 -14.74 0.32
C MET A 258 12.43 -14.26 0.79
N PHE A 259 11.86 -13.31 0.07
CA PHE A 259 10.53 -12.77 0.31
C PHE A 259 9.54 -13.28 -0.73
N LEU A 260 8.33 -13.66 -0.29
CA LEU A 260 7.25 -14.15 -1.14
C LEU A 260 5.96 -13.34 -0.94
N ILE A 261 5.35 -12.90 -2.04
CA ILE A 261 4.01 -12.29 -2.05
C ILE A 261 3.17 -12.90 -3.18
N THR A 262 1.94 -13.29 -2.87
CA THR A 262 1.06 -14.06 -3.76
C THR A 262 -0.27 -13.36 -4.04
N SER A 263 -0.35 -12.06 -3.74
CA SER A 263 -1.57 -11.26 -3.86
C SER A 263 -2.16 -11.28 -5.27
N ASP A 264 -3.48 -11.31 -5.38
CA ASP A 264 -4.19 -11.10 -6.66
C ASP A 264 -4.21 -9.62 -7.04
N PHE A 265 -4.32 -8.74 -6.06
CA PHE A 265 -4.39 -7.29 -6.29
C PHE A 265 -3.78 -6.52 -5.12
N GLU A 266 -3.04 -5.46 -5.47
CA GLU A 266 -2.44 -4.49 -4.53
C GLU A 266 -2.23 -3.17 -5.25
N GLY A 267 -2.29 -2.05 -4.54
CA GLY A 267 -1.66 -0.85 -5.06
C GLY A 267 -0.14 -1.05 -5.14
N ILE A 268 0.62 -0.38 -4.27
CA ILE A 268 2.02 -0.75 -4.02
C ILE A 268 2.08 -1.47 -2.68
N SER A 269 2.65 -2.66 -2.66
CA SER A 269 2.86 -3.41 -1.43
C SER A 269 4.03 -2.82 -0.63
N ASN A 270 3.71 -2.27 0.56
CA ASN A 270 4.75 -1.75 1.46
C ASN A 270 5.69 -2.86 1.92
N SER A 271 5.17 -4.07 2.18
CA SER A 271 6.00 -5.20 2.61
C SER A 271 6.97 -5.66 1.52
N LEU A 272 6.58 -5.57 0.24
CA LEU A 272 7.51 -5.83 -0.86
C LEU A 272 8.59 -4.75 -0.94
N LEU A 273 8.22 -3.47 -0.79
CA LEU A 273 9.19 -2.37 -0.71
C LEU A 273 10.18 -2.55 0.44
N GLU A 274 9.69 -2.93 1.62
CA GLU A 274 10.49 -3.16 2.82
C GLU A 274 11.43 -4.36 2.64
N ALA A 275 10.96 -5.45 2.04
CA ALA A 275 11.79 -6.62 1.72
C ALA A 275 12.89 -6.30 0.69
N MET A 276 12.54 -5.54 -0.35
CA MET A 276 13.52 -5.08 -1.35
C MET A 276 14.56 -4.14 -0.73
N ALA A 277 14.16 -3.27 0.20
CA ALA A 277 15.06 -2.33 0.86
C ALA A 277 16.13 -3.02 1.73
N VAL A 278 15.78 -4.15 2.36
CA VAL A 278 16.76 -4.96 3.12
C VAL A 278 17.52 -5.97 2.24
N GLY A 279 17.35 -5.88 0.92
CA GLY A 279 18.09 -6.70 -0.05
C GLY A 279 17.67 -8.16 -0.12
N LEU A 280 16.43 -8.49 0.24
CA LEU A 280 15.90 -9.84 0.02
C LEU A 280 15.66 -10.10 -1.48
N PRO A 281 16.06 -11.27 -2.01
CA PRO A 281 15.54 -11.72 -3.29
C PRO A 281 14.02 -11.94 -3.17
N CYS A 282 13.25 -11.26 -4.03
CA CYS A 282 11.80 -11.21 -3.94
C CYS A 282 11.14 -12.00 -5.07
N VAL A 283 10.17 -12.84 -4.72
CA VAL A 283 9.24 -13.49 -5.66
C VAL A 283 7.86 -12.88 -5.45
N SER A 284 7.22 -12.42 -6.50
CA SER A 284 5.91 -11.78 -6.44
C SER A 284 5.01 -12.25 -7.56
N THR A 285 3.71 -12.42 -7.27
CA THR A 285 2.72 -12.40 -8.34
C THR A 285 2.70 -11.04 -9.03
N ASP A 286 2.47 -11.02 -10.34
CA ASP A 286 2.27 -9.81 -11.14
C ASP A 286 0.85 -9.28 -10.96
N HIS A 287 0.54 -8.89 -9.73
CA HIS A 287 -0.78 -8.50 -9.28
C HIS A 287 -1.27 -7.17 -9.89
N THR A 288 -2.60 -7.06 -10.02
CA THR A 288 -3.24 -5.82 -10.49
C THR A 288 -3.23 -4.73 -9.40
N PRO A 289 -3.23 -3.43 -9.74
CA PRO A 289 -3.09 -2.83 -11.07
C PRO A 289 -1.62 -2.53 -11.45
N GLY A 290 -0.69 -3.46 -11.19
CA GLY A 290 0.70 -3.39 -11.63
C GLY A 290 1.68 -2.84 -10.59
N GLY A 291 1.37 -2.93 -9.30
CA GLY A 291 2.27 -2.53 -8.21
C GLY A 291 3.56 -3.35 -8.17
N ALA A 292 3.49 -4.67 -8.39
CA ALA A 292 4.67 -5.53 -8.43
C ALA A 292 5.60 -5.16 -9.59
N ARG A 293 5.08 -5.02 -10.83
CA ARG A 293 5.91 -4.66 -11.99
C ARG A 293 6.42 -3.22 -11.98
N LEU A 294 5.89 -2.35 -11.15
CA LEU A 294 6.50 -1.04 -10.88
C LEU A 294 7.78 -1.18 -10.06
N LEU A 295 7.83 -2.16 -9.14
CA LEU A 295 8.94 -2.40 -8.23
C LEU A 295 9.96 -3.37 -8.82
N ILE A 296 9.49 -4.48 -9.39
CA ILE A 296 10.30 -5.59 -9.88
C ILE A 296 10.46 -5.50 -11.40
N GLN A 297 11.71 -5.49 -11.81
CA GLN A 297 12.16 -5.81 -13.15
C GLN A 297 12.63 -7.28 -13.14
N ASP A 298 11.87 -8.13 -13.84
CA ASP A 298 12.05 -9.57 -13.80
C ASP A 298 13.49 -10.02 -14.11
N TYR A 299 14.03 -10.95 -13.33
CA TYR A 299 15.43 -11.43 -13.34
C TYR A 299 16.51 -10.38 -13.06
N GLU A 300 16.15 -9.10 -12.86
CA GLU A 300 17.13 -8.06 -12.52
C GLU A 300 17.14 -7.74 -11.01
N ASN A 301 15.97 -7.58 -10.39
CA ASN A 301 15.85 -7.25 -8.97
C ASN A 301 14.76 -8.03 -8.24
N GLY A 302 14.28 -9.13 -8.86
CA GLY A 302 13.26 -10.02 -8.33
C GLY A 302 12.70 -10.90 -9.43
N LEU A 303 11.70 -11.74 -9.10
CA LEU A 303 11.01 -12.60 -10.06
C LEU A 303 9.51 -12.34 -10.01
N LEU A 304 8.89 -12.24 -11.20
CA LEU A 304 7.46 -12.05 -11.37
C LEU A 304 6.82 -13.33 -11.92
N VAL A 305 5.68 -13.69 -11.36
CA VAL A 305 4.91 -14.89 -11.70
C VAL A 305 3.46 -14.49 -11.96
N PRO A 306 2.73 -15.14 -12.88
CA PRO A 306 1.30 -14.90 -13.06
C PRO A 306 0.51 -15.08 -11.76
N ILE A 307 -0.61 -14.34 -11.64
CA ILE A 307 -1.55 -14.48 -10.51
C ILE A 307 -2.11 -15.90 -10.44
N GLY A 308 -2.11 -16.48 -9.23
CA GLY A 308 -2.69 -17.81 -8.96
C GLY A 308 -1.82 -19.00 -9.40
N ASP A 309 -0.64 -18.76 -9.96
CA ASP A 309 0.28 -19.80 -10.44
C ASP A 309 1.18 -20.32 -9.32
N SER A 310 0.69 -21.29 -8.55
CA SER A 310 1.47 -21.92 -7.46
C SER A 310 2.69 -22.68 -7.97
N GLU A 311 2.63 -23.29 -9.14
CA GLU A 311 3.77 -24.03 -9.74
C GLU A 311 4.86 -23.05 -10.17
N GLY A 312 4.49 -21.98 -10.88
CA GLY A 312 5.42 -20.92 -11.27
C GLY A 312 6.08 -20.23 -10.07
N LEU A 313 5.35 -20.01 -8.98
CA LEU A 313 5.90 -19.48 -7.72
C LEU A 313 6.90 -20.44 -7.10
N ALA A 314 6.60 -21.75 -7.07
CA ALA A 314 7.52 -22.78 -6.58
C ALA A 314 8.80 -22.83 -7.42
N GLU A 315 8.69 -22.80 -8.74
CA GLU A 315 9.85 -22.76 -9.65
C GLU A 315 10.67 -21.48 -9.48
N ALA A 316 10.04 -20.31 -9.28
CA ALA A 316 10.74 -19.07 -9.00
C ALA A 316 11.53 -19.12 -7.67
N MET A 317 10.95 -19.70 -6.62
CA MET A 317 11.65 -19.93 -5.35
C MET A 317 12.81 -20.91 -5.54
N CYS A 318 12.63 -22.02 -6.29
CA CYS A 318 13.70 -22.96 -6.62
C CYS A 318 14.85 -22.29 -7.39
N LYS A 319 14.56 -21.39 -8.35
CA LYS A 319 15.62 -20.66 -9.07
C LYS A 319 16.50 -19.84 -8.13
N PHE A 320 15.96 -19.24 -7.07
CA PHE A 320 16.77 -18.56 -6.07
C PHE A 320 17.53 -19.52 -5.16
N ALA A 321 16.90 -20.61 -4.73
CA ALA A 321 17.54 -21.61 -3.86
C ALA A 321 18.67 -22.36 -4.59
N ASP A 322 18.48 -22.70 -5.87
CA ASP A 322 19.44 -23.44 -6.71
C ASP A 322 20.54 -22.53 -7.31
N ASN A 323 20.29 -21.22 -7.40
CA ASN A 323 21.22 -20.25 -7.98
C ASN A 323 21.50 -19.06 -7.03
N PRO A 324 22.41 -19.23 -6.06
CA PRO A 324 22.78 -18.17 -5.12
C PRO A 324 23.30 -16.88 -5.77
N LEU A 325 23.93 -16.97 -6.95
CA LEU A 325 24.41 -15.80 -7.69
C LEU A 325 23.25 -14.96 -8.21
N LEU A 326 22.20 -15.59 -8.73
CA LEU A 326 20.99 -14.90 -9.16
C LEU A 326 20.27 -14.25 -7.97
N ALA A 327 20.11 -15.00 -6.87
CA ALA A 327 19.47 -14.49 -5.65
C ALA A 327 20.22 -13.26 -5.10
N LYS A 328 21.54 -13.33 -5.00
CA LYS A 328 22.41 -12.23 -4.55
C LYS A 328 22.32 -11.02 -5.51
N LYS A 329 22.37 -11.24 -6.84
CA LYS A 329 22.19 -10.19 -7.84
C LYS A 329 20.87 -9.47 -7.64
N CYS A 330 19.75 -10.24 -7.60
CA CYS A 330 18.42 -9.68 -7.45
C CYS A 330 18.24 -8.92 -6.12
N GLY A 331 18.71 -9.48 -5.01
CA GLY A 331 18.66 -8.82 -3.71
C GLY A 331 19.45 -7.50 -3.66
N ASN A 332 20.66 -7.50 -4.19
CA ASN A 332 21.48 -6.28 -4.25
C ASN A 332 20.84 -5.19 -5.13
N ASN A 333 20.33 -5.56 -6.30
CA ASN A 333 19.67 -4.62 -7.20
C ASN A 333 18.33 -4.13 -6.63
N ALA A 334 17.63 -4.96 -5.84
CA ALA A 334 16.39 -4.60 -5.16
C ALA A 334 16.58 -3.40 -4.24
N MET A 335 17.71 -3.26 -3.56
CA MET A 335 17.99 -2.14 -2.65
C MET A 335 17.93 -0.76 -3.33
N ASN A 336 17.99 -0.68 -4.66
CA ASN A 336 17.82 0.61 -5.36
C ASN A 336 16.44 1.27 -5.09
N VAL A 337 15.47 0.53 -4.57
CA VAL A 337 14.19 1.09 -4.11
C VAL A 337 14.38 2.17 -3.04
N ILE A 338 15.46 2.09 -2.23
CA ILE A 338 15.78 3.08 -1.20
C ILE A 338 15.89 4.49 -1.81
N ASN A 339 16.58 4.60 -2.95
CA ASN A 339 16.75 5.87 -3.65
C ASN A 339 15.50 6.25 -4.47
N ARG A 340 14.90 5.26 -5.16
CA ARG A 340 13.74 5.49 -6.03
C ARG A 340 12.51 5.96 -5.25
N PHE A 341 12.32 5.43 -4.05
CA PHE A 341 11.15 5.67 -3.19
C PHE A 341 11.54 6.36 -1.87
N ALA A 342 12.60 7.18 -1.91
CA ALA A 342 13.03 8.00 -0.78
C ALA A 342 11.89 8.93 -0.33
N PRO A 343 11.63 9.08 0.98
CA PRO A 343 10.55 9.91 1.51
C PRO A 343 10.58 11.36 1.00
N LEU A 344 11.75 11.98 0.94
CA LEU A 344 11.91 13.35 0.43
C LEU A 344 11.48 13.46 -1.03
N ARG A 345 11.88 12.51 -1.88
CA ARG A 345 11.48 12.50 -3.30
C ARG A 345 9.96 12.38 -3.46
N ILE A 346 9.35 11.50 -2.67
CA ILE A 346 7.88 11.28 -2.75
C ILE A 346 7.12 12.52 -2.29
N ILE A 347 7.55 13.19 -1.22
CA ILE A 347 6.85 14.40 -0.77
C ILE A 347 7.10 15.59 -1.71
N ASP A 348 8.27 15.69 -2.37
CA ASP A 348 8.50 16.69 -3.42
C ASP A 348 7.51 16.53 -4.58
N MET A 349 7.23 15.28 -5.00
CA MET A 349 6.23 15.00 -6.03
C MET A 349 4.82 15.46 -5.59
N TRP A 350 4.43 15.22 -4.35
CA TRP A 350 3.15 15.66 -3.80
C TRP A 350 3.03 17.18 -3.76
N GLU A 351 4.05 17.86 -3.21
CA GLU A 351 4.07 19.32 -3.09
C GLU A 351 4.00 19.99 -4.46
N ASN A 352 4.84 19.55 -5.41
CA ASN A 352 4.87 20.09 -6.77
C ASN A 352 3.51 19.91 -7.46
N TYR A 353 2.90 18.74 -7.31
CA TYR A 353 1.60 18.47 -7.91
C TYR A 353 0.49 19.32 -7.28
N ILE A 354 0.42 19.44 -5.96
CA ILE A 354 -0.56 20.29 -5.26
C ILE A 354 -0.36 21.74 -5.69
N SER A 355 0.88 22.23 -5.70
CA SER A 355 1.22 23.61 -6.06
C SER A 355 0.83 23.95 -7.50
N SER A 356 0.96 23.00 -8.43
CA SER A 356 0.55 23.19 -9.84
C SER A 356 -0.96 23.36 -10.03
N LEU A 357 -1.77 22.89 -9.09
CA LEU A 357 -3.24 23.02 -9.12
C LEU A 357 -3.75 24.23 -8.32
N LEU A 358 -2.88 24.89 -7.56
CA LEU A 358 -3.19 26.07 -6.74
C LEU A 358 -2.80 27.39 -7.44
N GLN A 359 -2.18 27.28 -8.61
CA GLN A 359 -1.89 28.42 -9.50
C GLN A 359 -3.13 28.80 -10.30
#